data_c6bf96413f135034f1eb005b9fd05b34
#
_entry.id   c6bf96413f135034f1eb005b9fd05b34
#
_cell.length_a   1.000
_cell.length_b   1.000
_cell.length_c   1.000
_cell.angle_alpha   90.00
_cell.angle_beta   90.00
_cell.angle_gamma   90.00
#
_symmetry.space_group_name_H-M   'P 1'
#
loop_
_entity.id
_entity.type
_entity.pdbx_description
1 polymer ?
#
loop_
_entity_poly.entity_id
_entity_poly.type
_entity_poly.pdbx_seq_one_letter_code
_entity_poly.pdbx_strand_id
1 'polypeptide(L)'
;VKAAEISTKARRSLGVGYIGLAHYLAKLGYGYSDKKAWESVDRLSEAFQFYLLKASNELAQEKGKCDKFDRTKYADGQLPIDHYKKEVDEIVPHKQRMAWESLRKDIAKHGLRHSTLSAQMPSESSSVVSNATNGIEPPRALLSIKKSKKGPLKQIVPGFPKLKNDYTLLWEMPSNEGYINIVSMMQKYFDQAISGNWSYNPLKFENNEVPLSAMAHDMLTAYKLGWKTSYYQNTYDFKGEEEEVQPAGLMAVVEEDAGEEVEMDLKTHANGLHVVNGLEPAVENLYENNAEDDGECEACTI
;
A
#
# COMPACT_ATOMS: atom_id res chain seq x y z
N VAL A 1 -22.98 -13.49 -10.74
CA VAL A 1 -23.19 -12.80 -12.03
C VAL A 1 -22.32 -13.45 -13.10
N LYS A 2 -22.94 -14.10 -14.10
CA LYS A 2 -22.25 -14.92 -15.13
C LYS A 2 -21.23 -14.12 -15.96
N ALA A 3 -21.54 -12.87 -16.30
CA ALA A 3 -20.64 -12.01 -17.05
C ALA A 3 -19.34 -11.70 -16.26
N ALA A 4 -19.46 -11.45 -14.96
CA ALA A 4 -18.30 -11.23 -14.08
C ALA A 4 -17.45 -12.51 -13.97
N GLU A 5 -18.07 -13.67 -13.84
CA GLU A 5 -17.37 -14.97 -13.81
C GLU A 5 -16.56 -15.19 -15.09
N ILE A 6 -17.17 -15.00 -16.26
CA ILE A 6 -16.50 -15.17 -17.56
C ILE A 6 -15.30 -14.23 -17.67
N SER A 7 -15.47 -12.95 -17.34
CA SER A 7 -14.40 -11.95 -17.42
C SER A 7 -13.27 -12.26 -16.44
N THR A 8 -13.61 -12.60 -15.19
CA THR A 8 -12.64 -12.89 -14.14
C THR A 8 -11.84 -14.15 -14.47
N LYS A 9 -12.49 -15.24 -14.88
CA LYS A 9 -11.80 -16.48 -15.25
C LYS A 9 -10.90 -16.31 -16.48
N ALA A 10 -11.32 -15.50 -17.45
CA ALA A 10 -10.55 -15.26 -18.66
C ALA A 10 -9.27 -14.45 -18.41
N ARG A 11 -9.26 -13.53 -17.44
CA ARG A 11 -8.12 -12.64 -17.13
C ARG A 11 -7.37 -13.02 -15.88
N ARG A 12 -8.05 -13.56 -14.85
CA ARG A 12 -7.48 -13.89 -13.54
C ARG A 12 -6.69 -12.75 -12.94
N SER A 13 -7.18 -11.51 -13.14
CA SER A 13 -6.52 -10.29 -12.64
C SER A 13 -6.40 -10.32 -11.11
N LEU A 14 -5.25 -9.93 -10.60
CA LEU A 14 -5.01 -9.71 -9.19
C LEU A 14 -4.71 -8.23 -8.94
N GLY A 15 -4.90 -7.80 -7.71
CA GLY A 15 -4.49 -6.51 -7.21
C GLY A 15 -3.71 -6.71 -5.92
N VAL A 16 -2.42 -7.03 -6.05
CA VAL A 16 -1.53 -7.26 -4.91
C VAL A 16 -0.77 -5.97 -4.62
N GLY A 17 -0.91 -5.46 -3.42
CA GLY A 17 -0.19 -4.30 -2.90
C GLY A 17 0.40 -4.61 -1.52
N TYR A 18 1.07 -3.64 -0.92
CA TYR A 18 1.59 -3.78 0.43
C TYR A 18 1.11 -2.64 1.32
N ILE A 19 1.06 -2.90 2.61
CA ILE A 19 0.71 -1.97 3.67
C ILE A 19 1.88 -1.81 4.63
N GLY A 20 1.82 -0.81 5.50
CA GLY A 20 2.85 -0.66 6.52
C GLY A 20 4.15 -0.01 6.02
N LEU A 21 4.12 0.74 4.91
CA LEU A 21 5.32 1.40 4.40
C LEU A 21 5.92 2.37 5.41
N ALA A 22 5.10 3.13 6.12
CA ALA A 22 5.58 4.06 7.14
C ALA A 22 6.33 3.33 8.28
N HIS A 23 5.81 2.18 8.72
CA HIS A 23 6.50 1.35 9.70
C HIS A 23 7.83 0.78 9.17
N TYR A 24 7.84 0.34 7.92
CA TYR A 24 9.06 -0.13 7.27
C TYR A 24 10.14 0.96 7.23
N LEU A 25 9.77 2.18 6.83
CA LEU A 25 10.70 3.33 6.78
C LEU A 25 11.17 3.74 8.18
N ALA A 26 10.26 3.80 9.16
CA ALA A 26 10.61 4.09 10.56
C ALA A 26 11.62 3.07 11.12
N LYS A 27 11.46 1.78 10.84
CA LYS A 27 12.44 0.75 11.21
C LYS A 27 13.83 0.95 10.60
N LEU A 28 13.90 1.59 9.45
CA LEU A 28 15.16 1.92 8.78
C LEU A 28 15.74 3.26 9.25
N GLY A 29 14.98 4.03 10.04
CA GLY A 29 15.33 5.39 10.43
C GLY A 29 15.31 6.37 9.26
N TYR A 30 14.38 6.19 8.29
CA TYR A 30 14.25 7.04 7.12
C TYR A 30 12.90 7.76 7.11
N GLY A 31 12.92 9.07 6.90
CA GLY A 31 11.74 9.87 6.62
C GLY A 31 11.33 9.79 5.16
N TYR A 32 10.07 10.16 4.86
CA TYR A 32 9.55 10.15 3.49
C TYR A 32 10.30 11.08 2.53
N SER A 33 10.92 12.13 3.04
CA SER A 33 11.71 13.08 2.25
C SER A 33 13.17 12.68 2.09
N ASP A 34 13.58 11.54 2.62
CA ASP A 34 14.96 11.08 2.56
C ASP A 34 15.25 10.30 1.27
N LYS A 35 16.35 10.64 0.61
CA LYS A 35 16.80 9.90 -0.57
C LYS A 35 16.98 8.39 -0.29
N LYS A 36 17.44 8.03 0.92
CA LYS A 36 17.57 6.61 1.32
C LYS A 36 16.23 5.89 1.40
N ALA A 37 15.15 6.58 1.77
CA ALA A 37 13.79 6.03 1.70
C ALA A 37 13.42 5.72 0.26
N TRP A 38 13.63 6.66 -0.67
CA TRP A 38 13.32 6.48 -2.09
C TRP A 38 14.11 5.33 -2.70
N GLU A 39 15.43 5.23 -2.43
CA GLU A 39 16.28 4.11 -2.85
C GLU A 39 15.82 2.77 -2.28
N SER A 40 15.32 2.76 -1.05
CA SER A 40 14.82 1.56 -0.38
C SER A 40 13.49 1.10 -1.00
N VAL A 41 12.59 2.06 -1.30
CA VAL A 41 11.31 1.77 -1.96
C VAL A 41 11.52 1.33 -3.41
N ASP A 42 12.48 1.91 -4.13
CA ASP A 42 12.86 1.47 -5.49
C ASP A 42 13.27 -0.02 -5.49
N ARG A 43 14.15 -0.41 -4.56
CA ARG A 43 14.56 -1.82 -4.41
C ARG A 43 13.42 -2.76 -4.03
N LEU A 44 12.60 -2.33 -3.06
CA LEU A 44 11.46 -3.11 -2.61
C LEU A 44 10.47 -3.35 -3.74
N SER A 45 10.12 -2.29 -4.48
CA SER A 45 9.14 -2.34 -5.56
C SER A 45 9.63 -3.14 -6.76
N GLU A 46 10.93 -3.06 -7.08
CA GLU A 46 11.54 -3.90 -8.11
C GLU A 46 11.42 -5.39 -7.76
N ALA A 47 11.83 -5.77 -6.54
CA ALA A 47 11.75 -7.16 -6.08
C ALA A 47 10.29 -7.65 -6.02
N PHE A 48 9.40 -6.82 -5.49
CA PHE A 48 7.98 -7.14 -5.39
C PHE A 48 7.36 -7.50 -6.74
N GLN A 49 7.50 -6.63 -7.74
CA GLN A 49 6.95 -6.89 -9.07
C GLN A 49 7.63 -8.06 -9.77
N PHE A 50 8.94 -8.17 -9.65
CA PHE A 50 9.69 -9.28 -10.23
C PHE A 50 9.18 -10.63 -9.73
N TYR A 51 9.03 -10.80 -8.41
CA TYR A 51 8.57 -12.06 -7.83
C TYR A 51 7.10 -12.33 -8.08
N LEU A 52 6.24 -11.31 -8.17
CA LEU A 52 4.85 -11.49 -8.59
C LEU A 52 4.76 -12.05 -10.02
N LEU A 53 5.52 -11.49 -10.95
CA LEU A 53 5.56 -11.96 -12.33
C LEU A 53 6.16 -13.36 -12.42
N LYS A 54 7.23 -13.64 -11.69
CA LYS A 54 7.86 -14.95 -11.63
C LYS A 54 6.88 -16.00 -11.12
N ALA A 55 6.22 -15.78 -10.00
CA ALA A 55 5.22 -16.69 -9.45
C ALA A 55 4.03 -16.90 -10.40
N SER A 56 3.57 -15.84 -11.08
CA SER A 56 2.51 -15.95 -12.08
C SER A 56 2.94 -16.76 -13.31
N ASN A 57 4.21 -16.68 -13.71
CA ASN A 57 4.77 -17.51 -14.78
C ASN A 57 4.89 -18.98 -14.37
N GLU A 58 5.36 -19.26 -13.16
CA GLU A 58 5.42 -20.61 -12.59
C GLU A 58 4.02 -21.24 -12.52
N LEU A 59 3.02 -20.50 -12.06
CA LEU A 59 1.62 -20.93 -12.08
C LEU A 59 1.07 -21.14 -13.49
N ALA A 60 1.55 -20.38 -14.48
CA ALA A 60 1.18 -20.61 -15.87
C ALA A 60 1.78 -21.91 -16.43
N GLN A 61 2.96 -22.31 -15.99
CA GLN A 61 3.56 -23.60 -16.35
C GLN A 61 2.77 -24.77 -15.77
N GLU A 62 2.24 -24.63 -14.55
CA GLU A 62 1.48 -25.69 -13.88
C GLU A 62 0.02 -25.77 -14.36
N LYS A 63 -0.64 -24.63 -14.58
CA LYS A 63 -2.11 -24.50 -14.73
C LYS A 63 -2.53 -23.87 -16.06
N GLY A 64 -1.57 -23.58 -16.93
CA GLY A 64 -1.78 -22.83 -18.16
C GLY A 64 -1.86 -21.32 -17.95
N LYS A 65 -1.51 -20.55 -18.98
CA LYS A 65 -1.67 -19.08 -19.01
C LYS A 65 -3.15 -18.69 -18.94
N CYS A 66 -3.46 -17.45 -18.57
CA CYS A 66 -4.85 -16.97 -18.62
C CYS A 66 -5.32 -16.83 -20.07
N ASP A 67 -6.63 -17.05 -20.33
CA ASP A 67 -7.19 -17.09 -21.69
C ASP A 67 -6.98 -15.78 -22.49
N LYS A 68 -6.88 -14.65 -21.77
CA LYS A 68 -6.66 -13.33 -22.38
C LYS A 68 -5.21 -12.85 -22.26
N PHE A 69 -4.25 -13.74 -22.04
CA PHE A 69 -2.82 -13.39 -21.99
C PHE A 69 -2.38 -12.65 -23.26
N ASP A 70 -2.80 -13.14 -24.43
CA ASP A 70 -2.43 -12.58 -25.73
C ASP A 70 -2.98 -11.15 -25.98
N ARG A 71 -3.77 -10.61 -25.04
CA ARG A 71 -4.23 -9.21 -25.03
C ARG A 71 -3.52 -8.34 -24.00
N THR A 72 -2.45 -8.82 -23.42
CA THR A 72 -1.63 -8.09 -22.44
C THR A 72 -0.34 -7.60 -23.10
N LYS A 73 0.23 -6.53 -22.55
CA LYS A 73 1.57 -6.06 -22.96
C LYS A 73 2.65 -7.11 -22.71
N TYR A 74 2.43 -8.01 -21.76
CA TYR A 74 3.33 -9.13 -21.46
C TYR A 74 3.47 -10.10 -22.63
N ALA A 75 2.41 -10.30 -23.41
CA ALA A 75 2.46 -11.12 -24.63
C ALA A 75 3.35 -10.49 -25.71
N ASP A 76 3.42 -9.16 -25.74
CA ASP A 76 4.31 -8.40 -26.61
C ASP A 76 5.74 -8.28 -26.04
N GLY A 77 6.05 -9.00 -24.98
CA GLY A 77 7.34 -8.98 -24.31
C GLY A 77 7.62 -7.68 -23.50
N GLN A 78 6.60 -6.88 -23.24
CA GLN A 78 6.75 -5.60 -22.54
C GLN A 78 6.49 -5.77 -21.03
N LEU A 79 7.44 -5.32 -20.23
CA LEU A 79 7.38 -5.32 -18.77
C LEU A 79 7.18 -3.90 -18.23
N PRO A 80 6.72 -3.70 -16.98
CA PRO A 80 6.57 -2.36 -16.41
C PRO A 80 7.83 -1.50 -16.51
N ILE A 81 9.00 -2.10 -16.33
CA ILE A 81 10.31 -1.45 -16.44
C ILE A 81 10.62 -0.85 -17.83
N ASP A 82 9.86 -1.22 -18.85
CA ASP A 82 10.06 -0.71 -20.22
C ASP A 82 9.28 0.60 -20.48
N HIS A 83 8.29 0.91 -19.62
CA HIS A 83 7.29 1.96 -19.91
C HIS A 83 7.21 3.08 -18.88
N TYR A 84 8.02 3.06 -17.84
CA TYR A 84 8.01 4.14 -16.85
C TYR A 84 8.60 5.45 -17.40
N LYS A 85 8.24 6.56 -16.78
CA LYS A 85 8.81 7.88 -17.10
C LYS A 85 10.25 7.97 -16.62
N LYS A 86 11.18 8.21 -17.55
CA LYS A 86 12.62 8.20 -17.26
C LYS A 86 13.07 9.37 -16.36
N GLU A 87 12.29 10.41 -16.29
CA GLU A 87 12.54 11.56 -15.41
C GLU A 87 12.63 11.14 -13.92
N VAL A 88 12.00 10.04 -13.55
CA VAL A 88 12.12 9.50 -12.17
C VAL A 88 13.55 9.03 -11.85
N ASP A 89 14.35 8.70 -12.85
CA ASP A 89 15.75 8.29 -12.66
C ASP A 89 16.67 9.47 -12.28
N GLU A 90 16.20 10.72 -12.43
CA GLU A 90 16.88 11.91 -11.89
C GLU A 90 16.89 11.91 -10.34
N ILE A 91 15.87 11.29 -9.72
CA ILE A 91 15.73 11.21 -8.26
C ILE A 91 16.56 10.05 -7.70
N VAL A 92 16.33 8.86 -8.25
CA VAL A 92 17.09 7.63 -7.94
C VAL A 92 17.52 7.00 -9.25
N PRO A 93 18.82 7.01 -9.56
CA PRO A 93 19.33 6.43 -10.79
C PRO A 93 18.89 4.97 -10.94
N HIS A 94 18.40 4.62 -12.13
CA HIS A 94 17.94 3.27 -12.41
C HIS A 94 19.08 2.26 -12.23
N LYS A 95 18.82 1.25 -11.44
CA LYS A 95 19.73 0.11 -11.24
C LYS A 95 18.91 -1.17 -11.33
N GLN A 96 19.12 -1.93 -12.38
CA GLN A 96 18.53 -3.25 -12.53
C GLN A 96 19.21 -4.23 -11.57
N ARG A 97 18.45 -4.83 -10.66
CA ARG A 97 18.96 -5.76 -9.63
C ARG A 97 18.46 -7.18 -9.85
N MET A 98 17.36 -7.33 -10.58
CA MET A 98 16.71 -8.61 -10.86
C MET A 98 17.00 -9.10 -12.29
N ALA A 99 16.87 -10.39 -12.52
CA ALA A 99 17.14 -11.03 -13.82
C ALA A 99 15.95 -10.86 -14.78
N TRP A 100 15.57 -9.62 -15.07
CA TRP A 100 14.40 -9.28 -15.87
C TRP A 100 14.39 -9.92 -17.26
N GLU A 101 15.53 -9.99 -17.94
CA GLU A 101 15.62 -10.56 -19.29
C GLU A 101 15.43 -12.09 -19.29
N SER A 102 15.84 -12.78 -18.25
CA SER A 102 15.51 -14.21 -18.08
C SER A 102 14.03 -14.40 -17.89
N LEU A 103 13.42 -13.62 -16.99
CA LEU A 103 11.98 -13.68 -16.74
C LEU A 103 11.16 -13.32 -18.00
N ARG A 104 11.60 -12.33 -18.79
CA ARG A 104 10.98 -11.97 -20.07
C ARG A 104 10.92 -13.16 -21.04
N LYS A 105 12.03 -13.91 -21.16
CA LYS A 105 12.09 -15.11 -21.99
C LYS A 105 11.16 -16.22 -21.49
N ASP A 106 11.09 -16.41 -20.18
CA ASP A 106 10.21 -17.38 -19.56
C ASP A 106 8.73 -17.01 -19.74
N ILE A 107 8.39 -15.72 -19.62
CA ILE A 107 7.04 -15.21 -19.90
C ILE A 107 6.67 -15.37 -21.38
N ALA A 108 7.59 -15.08 -22.30
CA ALA A 108 7.34 -15.29 -23.72
C ALA A 108 7.06 -16.76 -24.06
N LYS A 109 7.71 -17.68 -23.35
CA LYS A 109 7.57 -19.13 -23.58
C LYS A 109 6.30 -19.70 -22.95
N HIS A 110 6.00 -19.33 -21.71
CA HIS A 110 4.95 -19.98 -20.90
C HIS A 110 3.74 -19.08 -20.61
N GLY A 111 3.86 -17.78 -20.87
CA GLY A 111 2.83 -16.79 -20.53
C GLY A 111 2.76 -16.49 -19.03
N LEU A 112 1.68 -15.83 -18.63
CA LEU A 112 1.34 -15.54 -17.24
C LEU A 112 -0.04 -16.12 -16.90
N ARG A 113 -0.19 -16.59 -15.65
CA ARG A 113 -1.48 -17.04 -15.12
C ARG A 113 -2.45 -15.88 -14.92
N HIS A 114 -1.94 -14.67 -14.71
CA HIS A 114 -2.70 -13.46 -14.39
C HIS A 114 -2.42 -12.36 -15.40
N SER A 115 -3.45 -11.66 -15.87
CA SER A 115 -3.30 -10.58 -16.86
C SER A 115 -2.69 -9.32 -16.28
N THR A 116 -2.88 -9.08 -14.97
CA THR A 116 -2.29 -8.02 -14.14
C THR A 116 -2.08 -8.55 -12.74
N LEU A 117 -1.14 -8.01 -11.99
CA LEU A 117 -0.74 -8.53 -10.68
C LEU A 117 -0.72 -7.45 -9.61
N SER A 118 0.07 -6.39 -9.78
CA SER A 118 0.27 -5.38 -8.75
C SER A 118 -0.72 -4.23 -8.86
N ALA A 119 -1.25 -3.85 -7.71
CA ALA A 119 -2.03 -2.65 -7.51
C ALA A 119 -1.76 -2.12 -6.10
N GLN A 120 -1.70 -0.81 -5.95
CA GLN A 120 -1.61 -0.19 -4.63
C GLN A 120 -2.89 0.60 -4.38
N MET A 121 -3.60 0.15 -3.37
CA MET A 121 -4.89 0.71 -2.97
C MET A 121 -4.81 1.35 -1.59
N PRO A 122 -5.74 2.22 -1.20
CA PRO A 122 -6.00 2.55 0.19
C PRO A 122 -6.41 1.28 0.94
N SER A 123 -5.91 1.10 2.15
CA SER A 123 -6.10 -0.15 2.91
C SER A 123 -6.47 0.10 4.38
N GLU A 124 -7.37 1.04 4.60
CA GLU A 124 -7.76 1.47 5.95
C GLU A 124 -8.25 0.33 6.84
N SER A 125 -9.14 -0.53 6.34
CA SER A 125 -9.69 -1.63 7.13
C SER A 125 -8.69 -2.76 7.33
N SER A 126 -8.00 -3.19 6.25
CA SER A 126 -7.02 -4.27 6.33
C SER A 126 -5.79 -3.90 7.16
N SER A 127 -5.40 -2.63 7.17
CA SER A 127 -4.30 -2.15 8.03
C SER A 127 -4.66 -2.22 9.52
N VAL A 128 -5.92 -1.94 9.87
CA VAL A 128 -6.39 -2.05 11.26
C VAL A 128 -6.36 -3.51 11.72
N VAL A 129 -6.89 -4.43 10.91
CA VAL A 129 -6.91 -5.87 11.25
C VAL A 129 -5.51 -6.44 11.49
N SER A 130 -4.54 -5.98 10.71
CA SER A 130 -3.14 -6.47 10.79
C SER A 130 -2.25 -5.61 11.68
N ASN A 131 -2.80 -4.63 12.41
CA ASN A 131 -2.04 -3.65 13.19
C ASN A 131 -0.86 -3.04 12.40
N ALA A 132 -1.13 -2.60 11.18
CA ALA A 132 -0.15 -1.96 10.29
C ALA A 132 -0.52 -0.49 10.05
N THR A 133 0.45 0.31 9.60
CA THR A 133 0.14 1.64 9.06
C THR A 133 -0.60 1.53 7.73
N ASN A 134 -1.48 2.49 7.44
CA ASN A 134 -2.34 2.46 6.25
C ASN A 134 -1.51 2.54 4.95
N GLY A 135 -1.58 1.49 4.15
CA GLY A 135 -0.98 1.44 2.81
C GLY A 135 0.46 1.95 2.77
N ILE A 136 0.66 2.96 1.94
CA ILE A 136 1.96 3.61 1.70
C ILE A 136 2.04 5.03 2.27
N GLU A 137 1.00 5.46 2.98
CA GLU A 137 0.90 6.82 3.50
C GLU A 137 1.60 6.96 4.87
N PRO A 138 2.13 8.16 5.17
CA PRO A 138 2.50 8.49 6.53
C PRO A 138 1.29 8.44 7.45
N PRO A 139 1.41 7.98 8.70
CA PRO A 139 0.32 8.06 9.65
C PRO A 139 0.01 9.52 9.99
N ARG A 140 -1.26 9.82 10.26
CA ARG A 140 -1.69 11.17 10.64
C ARG A 140 -1.17 11.55 12.04
N ALA A 141 -1.17 10.56 12.95
CA ALA A 141 -0.68 10.68 14.32
C ALA A 141 -0.11 9.35 14.81
N LEU A 142 0.61 9.35 15.93
CA LEU A 142 1.14 8.13 16.56
C LEU A 142 0.01 7.28 17.18
N LEU A 143 -1.06 7.91 17.62
CA LEU A 143 -2.31 7.29 18.05
C LEU A 143 -3.45 7.88 17.24
N SER A 144 -4.23 7.03 16.59
CA SER A 144 -5.47 7.43 15.90
C SER A 144 -6.67 6.75 16.53
N ILE A 145 -7.79 7.50 16.61
CA ILE A 145 -9.06 7.00 17.15
C ILE A 145 -10.06 6.98 16.01
N LYS A 146 -10.41 5.77 15.56
CA LYS A 146 -11.42 5.59 14.51
C LYS A 146 -12.78 5.35 15.14
N LYS A 147 -13.76 6.19 14.83
CA LYS A 147 -15.14 5.99 15.26
C LYS A 147 -15.79 4.89 14.41
N SER A 148 -16.31 3.85 15.03
CA SER A 148 -17.09 2.81 14.37
C SER A 148 -18.49 2.70 14.97
N LYS A 149 -19.41 2.02 14.27
CA LYS A 149 -20.76 1.74 14.82
C LYS A 149 -20.72 0.97 16.15
N LYS A 150 -19.61 0.27 16.44
CA LYS A 150 -19.41 -0.53 17.67
C LYS A 150 -18.63 0.22 18.76
N GLY A 151 -18.25 1.47 18.53
CA GLY A 151 -17.48 2.31 19.45
C GLY A 151 -16.15 2.80 18.86
N PRO A 152 -15.40 3.61 19.60
CA PRO A 152 -14.10 4.09 19.18
C PRO A 152 -13.07 2.95 19.17
N LEU A 153 -12.30 2.85 18.09
CA LEU A 153 -11.17 1.95 17.96
C LEU A 153 -9.88 2.76 18.05
N LYS A 154 -9.08 2.50 19.06
CA LYS A 154 -7.75 3.09 19.21
C LYS A 154 -6.74 2.28 18.39
N GLN A 155 -5.90 2.94 17.61
CA GLN A 155 -4.84 2.32 16.85
C GLN A 155 -3.53 3.08 17.08
N ILE A 156 -2.55 2.41 17.67
CA ILE A 156 -1.21 2.93 17.90
C ILE A 156 -0.31 2.47 16.74
N VAL A 157 0.60 3.34 16.28
CA VAL A 157 1.57 2.95 15.25
C VAL A 157 2.43 1.77 15.71
N PRO A 158 2.70 0.79 14.84
CA PRO A 158 3.51 -0.38 15.20
C PRO A 158 4.90 0.01 15.70
N GLY A 159 5.40 -0.72 16.70
CA GLY A 159 6.72 -0.47 17.29
C GLY A 159 6.80 0.73 18.24
N PHE A 160 5.66 1.34 18.60
CA PHE A 160 5.61 2.32 19.70
C PHE A 160 5.95 1.60 21.03
N PRO A 161 6.68 2.22 22.00
CA PRO A 161 7.24 3.58 21.93
C PRO A 161 8.64 3.68 21.29
N LYS A 162 9.27 2.56 20.88
CA LYS A 162 10.66 2.55 20.40
C LYS A 162 10.88 3.40 19.15
N LEU A 163 9.91 3.34 18.21
CA LEU A 163 9.99 4.00 16.92
C LEU A 163 9.25 5.35 16.86
N LYS A 164 8.74 5.86 17.98
CA LYS A 164 7.91 7.07 17.99
C LYS A 164 8.55 8.30 17.33
N ASN A 165 9.87 8.43 17.42
CA ASN A 165 10.62 9.55 16.86
C ASN A 165 11.11 9.30 15.42
N ASP A 166 10.93 8.08 14.90
CA ASP A 166 11.37 7.68 13.57
C ASP A 166 10.22 7.73 12.55
N TYR A 167 8.98 7.90 13.02
CA TYR A 167 7.84 8.06 12.13
C TYR A 167 7.79 9.47 11.54
N THR A 168 7.63 9.56 10.22
CA THR A 168 7.16 10.78 9.56
C THR A 168 5.65 10.87 9.72
N LEU A 169 5.15 11.92 10.33
CA LEU A 169 3.71 12.18 10.41
C LEU A 169 3.22 12.97 9.20
N LEU A 170 2.02 12.65 8.71
CA LEU A 170 1.46 13.21 7.47
C LEU A 170 1.44 14.75 7.48
N TRP A 171 0.95 15.33 8.58
CA TRP A 171 0.79 16.77 8.69
C TRP A 171 2.09 17.53 9.03
N GLU A 172 3.15 16.79 9.37
CA GLU A 172 4.48 17.33 9.65
C GLU A 172 5.40 17.33 8.43
N MET A 173 5.07 16.59 7.37
CA MET A 173 5.85 16.59 6.14
C MET A 173 6.03 18.02 5.60
N PRO A 174 7.25 18.41 5.15
CA PRO A 174 7.49 19.76 4.65
C PRO A 174 6.69 20.07 3.37
N SER A 175 6.44 19.07 2.53
CA SER A 175 5.68 19.14 1.29
C SER A 175 5.24 17.74 0.84
N ASN A 176 4.45 17.64 -0.23
CA ASN A 176 4.12 16.36 -0.85
C ASN A 176 5.27 15.73 -1.65
N GLU A 177 6.39 16.43 -1.87
CA GLU A 177 7.49 15.98 -2.74
C GLU A 177 8.01 14.59 -2.35
N GLY A 178 8.28 14.37 -1.06
CA GLY A 178 8.78 13.07 -0.58
C GLY A 178 7.82 11.92 -0.88
N TYR A 179 6.52 12.15 -0.71
CA TYR A 179 5.48 11.18 -1.03
C TYR A 179 5.34 10.97 -2.55
N ILE A 180 5.37 12.05 -3.34
CA ILE A 180 5.36 11.98 -4.82
C ILE A 180 6.54 11.12 -5.31
N ASN A 181 7.73 11.33 -4.75
CA ASN A 181 8.92 10.57 -5.12
C ASN A 181 8.74 9.08 -4.80
N ILE A 182 8.23 8.73 -3.62
CA ILE A 182 7.92 7.34 -3.23
C ILE A 182 6.94 6.70 -4.19
N VAL A 183 5.80 7.35 -4.46
CA VAL A 183 4.78 6.81 -5.37
C VAL A 183 5.35 6.63 -6.77
N SER A 184 6.15 7.57 -7.24
CA SER A 184 6.78 7.50 -8.57
C SER A 184 7.80 6.37 -8.68
N MET A 185 8.60 6.11 -7.60
CA MET A 185 9.49 4.95 -7.55
C MET A 185 8.70 3.63 -7.65
N MET A 186 7.59 3.52 -6.93
CA MET A 186 6.72 2.35 -6.99
C MET A 186 6.11 2.18 -8.38
N GLN A 187 5.65 3.27 -8.99
CA GLN A 187 4.95 3.26 -10.29
C GLN A 187 5.85 2.78 -11.43
N LYS A 188 7.19 2.84 -11.29
CA LYS A 188 8.13 2.21 -12.25
C LYS A 188 7.85 0.73 -12.47
N TYR A 189 7.40 0.05 -11.42
CA TYR A 189 7.29 -1.40 -11.38
C TYR A 189 5.85 -1.91 -11.34
N PHE A 190 4.90 -1.11 -10.82
CA PHE A 190 3.52 -1.54 -10.66
C PHE A 190 2.75 -1.57 -11.98
N ASP A 191 1.98 -2.64 -12.20
CA ASP A 191 1.11 -2.81 -13.36
C ASP A 191 0.06 -1.73 -13.47
N GLN A 192 -0.67 -1.56 -12.37
CA GLN A 192 -1.80 -0.65 -12.31
C GLN A 192 -1.39 0.72 -11.76
N ALA A 193 -2.26 1.68 -11.94
CA ALA A 193 -2.08 3.00 -11.33
C ALA A 193 -2.13 2.89 -9.80
N ILE A 194 -1.31 3.67 -9.13
CA ILE A 194 -1.26 3.73 -7.67
C ILE A 194 -2.25 4.79 -7.19
N SER A 195 -3.21 4.37 -6.35
CA SER A 195 -4.17 5.27 -5.72
C SER A 195 -3.51 5.99 -4.55
N GLY A 196 -2.97 7.16 -4.79
CA GLY A 196 -2.31 7.97 -3.77
C GLY A 196 -3.06 9.28 -3.50
N ASN A 197 -2.97 9.74 -2.27
CA ASN A 197 -3.67 10.93 -1.80
C ASN A 197 -2.74 12.14 -1.76
N TRP A 198 -3.30 13.31 -2.06
CA TRP A 198 -2.68 14.59 -1.79
C TRP A 198 -2.99 15.02 -0.36
N SER A 199 -2.03 15.61 0.33
CA SER A 199 -2.22 16.05 1.71
C SER A 199 -1.62 17.43 1.92
N TYR A 200 -2.46 18.39 2.29
CA TYR A 200 -2.06 19.77 2.48
C TYR A 200 -2.38 20.23 3.91
N ASN A 201 -1.35 20.75 4.59
CA ASN A 201 -1.53 21.43 5.86
C ASN A 201 -1.48 22.94 5.63
N PRO A 202 -2.62 23.67 5.72
CA PRO A 202 -2.68 25.12 5.50
C PRO A 202 -1.74 25.93 6.39
N LEU A 203 -1.45 25.44 7.62
CA LEU A 203 -0.53 26.12 8.55
C LEU A 203 0.89 26.30 8.02
N LYS A 204 1.25 25.62 6.94
CA LYS A 204 2.56 25.72 6.30
C LYS A 204 2.62 26.80 5.21
N PHE A 205 1.51 27.45 4.95
CA PHE A 205 1.38 28.46 3.91
C PHE A 205 1.00 29.81 4.51
N GLU A 206 1.32 30.86 3.79
CA GLU A 206 0.96 32.22 4.16
C GLU A 206 -0.57 32.36 4.30
N ASN A 207 -1.03 33.07 5.31
CA ASN A 207 -2.43 33.25 5.68
C ASN A 207 -3.21 31.94 5.95
N ASN A 208 -2.53 30.83 6.18
CA ASN A 208 -3.13 29.51 6.34
C ASN A 208 -3.99 29.10 5.12
N GLU A 209 -3.59 29.49 3.94
CA GLU A 209 -4.26 29.19 2.68
C GLU A 209 -3.31 28.42 1.75
N VAL A 210 -3.76 27.26 1.25
CA VAL A 210 -2.98 26.47 0.29
C VAL A 210 -3.08 27.13 -1.08
N PRO A 211 -1.97 27.69 -1.63
CA PRO A 211 -2.02 28.34 -2.92
C PRO A 211 -2.23 27.32 -4.06
N LEU A 212 -3.07 27.70 -5.02
CA LEU A 212 -3.32 26.86 -6.19
C LEU A 212 -2.05 26.51 -6.96
N SER A 213 -1.05 27.41 -6.94
CA SER A 213 0.26 27.16 -7.54
C SER A 213 1.01 25.99 -6.91
N ALA A 214 0.91 25.77 -5.59
CA ALA A 214 1.50 24.62 -4.92
C ALA A 214 0.82 23.32 -5.37
N MET A 215 -0.49 23.31 -5.44
CA MET A 215 -1.25 22.14 -5.91
C MET A 215 -0.94 21.83 -7.37
N ALA A 216 -0.88 22.84 -8.23
CA ALA A 216 -0.52 22.68 -9.64
C ALA A 216 0.91 22.17 -9.79
N HIS A 217 1.86 22.67 -8.99
CA HIS A 217 3.25 22.19 -8.97
C HIS A 217 3.34 20.71 -8.63
N ASP A 218 2.66 20.28 -7.58
CA ASP A 218 2.64 18.88 -7.13
C ASP A 218 2.06 17.97 -8.22
N MET A 219 0.93 18.36 -8.84
CA MET A 219 0.30 17.59 -9.92
C MET A 219 1.20 17.48 -11.15
N LEU A 220 1.86 18.58 -11.56
CA LEU A 220 2.77 18.57 -12.69
C LEU A 220 4.02 17.75 -12.40
N THR A 221 4.54 17.82 -11.18
CA THR A 221 5.68 17.00 -10.74
C THR A 221 5.33 15.52 -10.76
N ALA A 222 4.19 15.14 -10.20
CA ALA A 222 3.71 13.77 -10.22
C ALA A 222 3.52 13.23 -11.65
N TYR A 223 2.94 14.04 -12.55
CA TYR A 223 2.79 13.70 -13.96
C TYR A 223 4.16 13.53 -14.66
N LYS A 224 5.10 14.46 -14.44
CA LYS A 224 6.46 14.37 -14.96
C LYS A 224 7.14 13.08 -14.53
N LEU A 225 7.03 12.72 -13.27
CA LEU A 225 7.67 11.53 -12.69
C LEU A 225 6.93 10.21 -12.94
N GLY A 226 5.76 10.25 -13.59
CA GLY A 226 5.04 9.05 -14.04
C GLY A 226 4.05 8.47 -13.07
N TRP A 227 3.69 9.15 -11.99
CA TRP A 227 2.54 8.78 -11.18
C TRP A 227 1.25 8.95 -12.01
N LYS A 228 0.48 7.86 -12.16
CA LYS A 228 -0.59 7.77 -13.16
C LYS A 228 -1.94 8.31 -12.70
N THR A 229 -2.24 8.30 -11.40
CA THR A 229 -3.54 8.75 -10.91
C THR A 229 -3.45 9.28 -9.48
N SER A 230 -4.16 10.37 -9.21
CA SER A 230 -4.48 10.83 -7.86
C SER A 230 -5.80 10.22 -7.40
N TYR A 231 -6.04 10.17 -6.09
CA TYR A 231 -7.26 9.65 -5.50
C TYR A 231 -7.98 10.73 -4.71
N TYR A 232 -7.66 10.95 -3.43
CA TYR A 232 -8.25 12.02 -2.64
C TYR A 232 -7.29 13.19 -2.45
N GLN A 233 -7.87 14.35 -2.17
CA GLN A 233 -7.17 15.49 -1.61
C GLN A 233 -7.60 15.67 -0.17
N ASN A 234 -6.66 15.56 0.77
CA ASN A 234 -6.86 15.80 2.19
C ASN A 234 -6.34 17.19 2.54
N THR A 235 -7.10 17.94 3.32
CA THR A 235 -6.66 19.21 3.89
C THR A 235 -6.80 19.13 5.40
N TYR A 236 -5.76 19.52 6.13
CA TYR A 236 -5.82 19.60 7.58
C TYR A 236 -6.81 20.71 7.98
N ASP A 237 -7.85 20.38 8.73
CA ASP A 237 -9.00 21.28 8.98
C ASP A 237 -9.04 21.88 10.39
N PHE A 238 -8.01 21.63 11.21
CA PHE A 238 -7.90 22.11 12.61
C PHE A 238 -9.00 21.62 13.57
N LYS A 239 -10.03 20.97 13.07
CA LYS A 239 -11.11 20.39 13.87
C LYS A 239 -10.75 18.96 14.18
N GLY A 240 -9.76 18.79 15.08
CA GLY A 240 -9.20 17.51 15.40
C GLY A 240 -10.20 16.35 15.37
N GLU A 241 -10.09 15.50 14.35
CA GLU A 241 -10.57 14.12 14.48
C GLU A 241 -9.76 13.39 15.55
N GLU A 242 -8.79 14.05 16.10
CA GLU A 242 -7.81 13.56 17.06
C GLU A 242 -7.85 14.46 18.29
N GLU A 243 -8.42 13.97 19.37
CA GLU A 243 -7.94 14.42 20.66
C GLU A 243 -6.44 14.12 20.64
N GLU A 244 -5.59 15.17 20.57
CA GLU A 244 -4.17 15.05 20.81
C GLU A 244 -3.99 14.46 22.21
N VAL A 245 -3.86 13.14 22.26
CA VAL A 245 -3.51 12.48 23.51
C VAL A 245 -2.10 12.92 23.80
N GLN A 246 -1.96 13.77 24.81
CA GLN A 246 -0.67 14.21 25.34
C GLN A 246 0.25 12.99 25.51
N PRO A 247 1.57 13.09 25.28
CA PRO A 247 2.51 11.96 25.40
C PRO A 247 2.38 11.16 26.70
N ALA A 248 2.01 11.82 27.79
CA ALA A 248 1.73 11.17 29.08
C ALA A 248 0.46 10.27 29.03
N GLY A 249 -0.61 10.70 28.33
CA GLY A 249 -1.80 9.88 28.13
C GLY A 249 -1.57 8.72 27.17
N LEU A 250 -0.64 8.90 26.21
CA LEU A 250 -0.23 7.83 25.30
C LEU A 250 0.50 6.70 26.02
N MET A 251 1.36 7.03 26.97
CA MET A 251 2.07 6.04 27.81
C MET A 251 1.11 5.25 28.69
N ALA A 252 0.09 5.88 29.27
CA ALA A 252 -0.94 5.20 30.05
C ALA A 252 -1.74 4.19 29.20
N VAL A 253 -2.07 4.52 27.95
CA VAL A 253 -2.76 3.59 27.04
C VAL A 253 -1.90 2.38 26.70
N VAL A 254 -0.58 2.55 26.58
CA VAL A 254 0.37 1.46 26.29
C VAL A 254 0.53 0.54 27.52
N GLU A 255 0.51 1.10 28.74
CA GLU A 255 0.59 0.31 29.98
C GLU A 255 -0.67 -0.51 30.23
N GLU A 256 -1.87 -0.03 29.85
CA GLU A 256 -3.11 -0.79 29.91
C GLU A 256 -3.13 -1.98 28.91
N ASP A 257 -2.60 -1.81 27.69
CA ASP A 257 -2.52 -2.87 26.68
C ASP A 257 -1.34 -3.84 26.89
N ALA A 258 -0.30 -3.46 27.62
CA ALA A 258 0.86 -4.32 27.90
C ALA A 258 0.58 -5.46 28.89
N GLY A 259 -0.65 -5.55 29.42
CA GLY A 259 -1.07 -6.59 30.36
C GLY A 259 -1.30 -7.98 29.75
N GLU A 260 -1.35 -8.11 28.42
CA GLU A 260 -1.46 -9.39 27.72
C GLU A 260 -0.41 -9.50 26.62
N GLU A 261 0.83 -9.89 26.99
CA GLU A 261 1.77 -10.44 26.02
C GLU A 261 1.25 -11.82 25.58
N VAL A 262 0.55 -11.86 24.45
CA VAL A 262 0.33 -13.12 23.73
C VAL A 262 1.65 -13.51 23.06
N GLU A 263 2.40 -14.36 23.71
CA GLU A 263 3.57 -15.03 23.16
C GLU A 263 3.12 -15.87 21.95
N MET A 264 3.33 -15.35 20.74
CA MET A 264 3.14 -16.12 19.51
C MET A 264 4.30 -17.09 19.35
N ASP A 265 4.10 -18.34 19.74
CA ASP A 265 5.05 -19.43 19.51
C ASP A 265 5.01 -19.85 18.03
N LEU A 266 5.99 -19.35 17.26
CA LEU A 266 6.20 -19.68 15.84
C LEU A 266 6.89 -21.03 15.73
N LYS A 267 6.12 -22.13 15.66
CA LYS A 267 6.65 -23.45 15.29
C LYS A 267 6.73 -23.59 13.77
N THR A 268 7.95 -23.66 13.26
CA THR A 268 8.22 -24.00 11.86
C THR A 268 8.08 -25.50 11.63
N HIS A 269 7.18 -25.89 10.74
CA HIS A 269 7.15 -27.25 10.21
C HIS A 269 7.99 -27.36 8.92
N ALA A 270 8.59 -28.51 8.72
CA ALA A 270 9.60 -28.82 7.70
C ALA A 270 9.19 -28.60 6.22
N ASN A 271 7.99 -28.11 5.94
CA ASN A 271 7.46 -27.90 4.59
C ASN A 271 7.14 -26.44 4.26
N GLY A 272 7.65 -25.47 5.01
CA GLY A 272 7.56 -24.05 4.64
C GLY A 272 6.16 -23.40 4.67
N LEU A 273 5.16 -24.05 5.25
CA LEU A 273 3.82 -23.49 5.48
C LEU A 273 3.69 -23.08 6.95
N HIS A 274 3.56 -21.79 7.20
CA HIS A 274 3.25 -21.26 8.53
C HIS A 274 1.77 -21.49 8.83
N VAL A 275 1.47 -22.35 9.79
CA VAL A 275 0.12 -22.49 10.35
C VAL A 275 0.07 -21.72 11.66
N VAL A 276 -0.76 -20.72 11.75
CA VAL A 276 -1.04 -19.99 13.00
C VAL A 276 -2.05 -20.84 13.79
N ASN A 277 -1.58 -21.54 14.82
CA ASN A 277 -2.46 -22.23 15.75
C ASN A 277 -3.03 -21.23 16.74
N GLY A 278 -4.35 -21.10 16.76
CA GLY A 278 -5.08 -20.28 17.73
C GLY A 278 -6.36 -19.63 17.19
N LEU A 279 -6.75 -19.90 15.95
CA LEU A 279 -8.00 -19.42 15.35
C LEU A 279 -8.94 -20.58 15.00
N GLU A 280 -9.43 -21.30 16.03
CA GLU A 280 -10.69 -22.02 15.99
C GLU A 280 -11.37 -21.83 17.35
N PRO A 281 -12.63 -21.45 17.42
CA PRO A 281 -13.75 -21.57 16.50
C PRO A 281 -14.56 -20.27 16.35
N ALA A 282 -14.10 -19.31 15.54
CA ALA A 282 -14.90 -18.11 15.28
C ALA A 282 -15.48 -18.06 13.85
N VAL A 283 -15.19 -19.06 13.02
CA VAL A 283 -15.58 -19.04 11.61
C VAL A 283 -16.95 -19.67 11.35
N GLU A 284 -17.42 -20.57 12.21
CA GLU A 284 -18.72 -21.21 12.00
C GLU A 284 -19.94 -20.32 12.24
N ASN A 285 -19.80 -19.19 12.97
CA ASN A 285 -20.95 -18.30 13.23
C ASN A 285 -21.04 -17.08 12.30
N LEU A 286 -20.19 -16.95 11.28
CA LEU A 286 -20.20 -15.81 10.36
C LEU A 286 -21.08 -16.00 9.12
N TYR A 287 -21.57 -17.20 8.86
CA TYR A 287 -22.36 -17.51 7.66
C TYR A 287 -23.86 -17.68 7.88
N GLU A 288 -24.35 -17.72 9.13
CA GLU A 288 -25.79 -17.96 9.40
C GLU A 288 -26.65 -16.71 9.64
N ASN A 289 -26.11 -15.48 9.66
CA ASN A 289 -26.87 -14.27 10.02
C ASN A 289 -26.83 -13.12 8.98
N ASN A 290 -26.62 -13.38 7.70
CA ASN A 290 -26.69 -12.33 6.67
C ASN A 290 -27.62 -12.70 5.51
N ALA A 291 -28.84 -13.11 5.84
CA ALA A 291 -29.98 -13.00 4.95
C ALA A 291 -30.94 -12.00 5.57
N GLU A 292 -30.84 -10.73 5.20
CA GLU A 292 -31.74 -9.58 5.39
C GLU A 292 -30.96 -8.34 5.81
N ASP A 293 -30.26 -7.70 4.88
CA ASP A 293 -30.10 -6.23 4.85
C ASP A 293 -29.70 -5.80 3.42
N ASP A 294 -30.70 -5.47 2.62
CA ASP A 294 -30.56 -4.82 1.30
C ASP A 294 -30.27 -3.31 1.49
N GLY A 295 -29.30 -2.99 2.33
CA GLY A 295 -28.82 -1.63 2.50
C GLY A 295 -28.00 -1.19 1.30
N GLU A 296 -28.51 -0.24 0.51
CA GLU A 296 -27.80 0.44 -0.57
C GLU A 296 -26.47 1.00 -0.10
N CYS A 297 -25.40 0.59 -0.75
CA CYS A 297 -24.05 1.10 -0.49
C CYS A 297 -23.93 2.51 -1.11
N GLU A 298 -23.99 3.55 -0.28
CA GLU A 298 -23.81 4.96 -0.70
C GLU A 298 -22.48 5.25 -1.40
N ALA A 299 -21.51 4.34 -1.37
CA ALA A 299 -20.21 4.49 -2.03
C ALA A 299 -20.22 4.12 -3.51
N CYS A 300 -21.34 3.61 -4.06
CA CYS A 300 -21.42 3.17 -5.45
C CYS A 300 -22.22 4.14 -6.36
N THR A 301 -22.63 5.30 -5.85
CA THR A 301 -23.33 6.31 -6.62
C THR A 301 -22.44 7.53 -6.85
N ILE A 302 -21.46 7.41 -7.72
CA ILE A 302 -20.91 8.51 -8.54
C ILE A 302 -20.49 7.92 -9.89
#